data_607cfcddfab66c89dfb7e947714f428f
#
_entry.id   607cfcddfab66c89dfb7e947714f428f
#
_cell.length_a   1.000
_cell.length_b   1.000
_cell.length_c   1.000
_cell.angle_alpha   90.00
_cell.angle_beta   90.00
_cell.angle_gamma   90.00
#
_symmetry.space_group_name_H-M   'P 1'
#
loop_
_entity.id
_entity.type
_entity.pdbx_description
1 polymer ?
#
loop_
_entity_poly.entity_id
_entity_poly.type
_entity_poly.pdbx_seq_one_letter_code
_entity_poly.pdbx_strand_id
1 'polypeptide(L)'
;MNIGLIGSGGREHALCKKLYESKLCKKIFCFPGNAGTENLAKNIEVDVLNFTKLLRLIKLHKINLVLVGPEEPLTLGIVDFLTKNKVKVFGPSKYAARLEGSKAFMKKICKENNIPTAKFQICK
;
A
#
# COMPACT_ATOMS: atom_id res chain seq x y z
N MET A 1 -1.05 -12.90 13.88
CA MET A 1 -0.17 -11.73 13.69
C MET A 1 -0.99 -10.45 13.68
N ASN A 2 -0.39 -9.31 14.02
CA ASN A 2 -1.02 -8.00 13.85
C ASN A 2 -0.69 -7.49 12.44
N ILE A 3 -1.69 -6.98 11.72
CA ILE A 3 -1.54 -6.52 10.33
C ILE A 3 -1.86 -5.03 10.27
N GLY A 4 -1.03 -4.26 9.56
CA GLY A 4 -1.29 -2.88 9.19
C GLY A 4 -1.77 -2.81 7.74
N LEU A 5 -2.85 -2.12 7.48
CA LEU A 5 -3.39 -1.88 6.14
C LEU A 5 -3.38 -0.37 5.88
N ILE A 6 -2.59 0.05 4.92
CA ILE A 6 -2.47 1.47 4.54
C ILE A 6 -3.45 1.75 3.41
N GLY A 7 -4.30 2.77 3.62
CA GLY A 7 -5.30 3.26 2.68
C GLY A 7 -6.70 3.35 3.26
N SER A 8 -7.62 3.90 2.48
CA SER A 8 -9.00 4.22 2.89
C SER A 8 -10.06 3.92 1.83
N GLY A 9 -9.69 3.31 0.72
CA GLY A 9 -10.58 3.02 -0.40
C GLY A 9 -11.40 1.74 -0.25
N GLY A 10 -12.25 1.45 -1.23
CA GLY A 10 -13.03 0.21 -1.31
C GLY A 10 -12.16 -1.04 -1.46
N ARG A 11 -11.01 -0.92 -2.12
CA ARG A 11 -10.00 -1.97 -2.25
C ARG A 11 -9.46 -2.36 -0.86
N GLU A 12 -9.11 -1.38 -0.04
CA GLU A 12 -8.63 -1.62 1.32
C GLU A 12 -9.72 -2.20 2.22
N HIS A 13 -10.99 -1.80 2.05
CA HIS A 13 -12.10 -2.44 2.76
C HIS A 13 -12.23 -3.93 2.39
N ALA A 14 -12.17 -4.27 1.11
CA ALA A 14 -12.22 -5.66 0.65
C ALA A 14 -11.04 -6.49 1.19
N LEU A 15 -9.83 -5.94 1.17
CA LEU A 15 -8.64 -6.55 1.76
C LEU A 15 -8.79 -6.74 3.27
N CYS A 16 -9.31 -5.73 3.99
CA CYS A 16 -9.56 -5.78 5.42
C CYS A 16 -10.51 -6.92 5.77
N LYS A 17 -11.63 -7.04 5.03
CA LYS A 17 -12.59 -8.14 5.20
C LYS A 17 -11.93 -9.49 5.02
N LYS A 18 -11.12 -9.65 3.97
CA LYS A 18 -10.44 -10.92 3.70
C LYS A 18 -9.39 -11.28 4.76
N LEU A 19 -8.66 -10.29 5.25
CA LEU A 19 -7.72 -10.46 6.36
C LEU A 19 -8.43 -10.83 7.67
N TYR A 20 -9.60 -10.25 7.93
CA TYR A 20 -10.41 -10.52 9.12
C TYR A 20 -10.87 -11.99 9.17
N GLU A 21 -11.16 -12.62 8.03
CA GLU A 21 -11.52 -14.02 7.92
C GLU A 21 -10.34 -14.98 8.20
N SER A 22 -9.11 -14.48 8.20
CA SER A 22 -7.91 -15.31 8.35
C SER A 22 -7.64 -15.69 9.80
N LYS A 23 -7.53 -16.98 10.07
CA LYS A 23 -7.13 -17.51 11.40
C LYS A 23 -5.75 -17.06 11.87
N LEU A 24 -4.88 -16.62 10.95
CA LEU A 24 -3.54 -16.12 11.27
C LEU A 24 -3.55 -14.64 11.69
N CYS A 25 -4.63 -13.93 11.37
CA CYS A 25 -4.79 -12.53 11.74
C CYS A 25 -5.36 -12.41 13.15
N LYS A 26 -4.67 -11.70 14.05
CA LYS A 26 -5.15 -11.42 15.40
C LYS A 26 -5.83 -10.07 15.49
N LYS A 27 -5.22 -9.03 14.91
CA LYS A 27 -5.74 -7.66 14.88
C LYS A 27 -5.35 -6.99 13.58
N ILE A 28 -6.24 -6.13 13.08
CA ILE A 28 -6.00 -5.29 11.91
C ILE A 28 -6.02 -3.83 12.36
N PHE A 29 -5.08 -3.06 11.84
CA PHE A 29 -4.97 -1.62 12.04
C PHE A 29 -5.00 -0.97 10.66
N CYS A 30 -5.99 -0.13 10.38
CA CYS A 30 -6.10 0.59 9.13
C CYS A 30 -5.59 2.03 9.28
N PHE A 31 -4.87 2.52 8.29
CA PHE A 31 -4.23 3.83 8.25
C PHE A 31 -4.65 4.58 6.97
N PRO A 32 -5.56 5.53 6.99
CA PRO A 32 -6.45 5.89 8.09
C PRO A 32 -7.64 4.93 8.22
N GLY A 33 -7.97 4.12 7.19
CA GLY A 33 -9.18 3.31 7.10
C GLY A 33 -10.40 4.13 6.64
N ASN A 34 -11.57 3.52 6.73
CA ASN A 34 -12.85 4.13 6.38
C ASN A 34 -13.99 3.53 7.21
N ALA A 35 -15.23 4.00 7.01
CA ALA A 35 -16.40 3.50 7.74
C ALA A 35 -16.62 1.97 7.56
N GLY A 36 -16.28 1.40 6.40
CA GLY A 36 -16.40 -0.04 6.16
C GLY A 36 -15.36 -0.87 6.92
N THR A 37 -14.18 -0.32 7.20
CA THR A 37 -13.12 -1.01 7.97
C THR A 37 -13.32 -0.88 9.48
N GLU A 38 -14.13 0.05 9.97
CA GLU A 38 -14.31 0.35 11.39
C GLU A 38 -14.86 -0.85 12.19
N ASN A 39 -15.74 -1.63 11.59
CA ASN A 39 -16.31 -2.83 12.21
C ASN A 39 -15.38 -4.06 12.19
N LEU A 40 -14.29 -4.03 11.40
CA LEU A 40 -13.38 -5.15 11.17
C LEU A 40 -12.00 -4.93 11.75
N ALA A 41 -11.61 -3.67 11.93
CA ALA A 41 -10.27 -3.24 12.26
C ALA A 41 -10.28 -2.01 13.18
N LYS A 42 -9.13 -1.69 13.75
CA LYS A 42 -8.92 -0.40 14.42
C LYS A 42 -8.41 0.62 13.39
N ASN A 43 -9.25 1.60 13.06
CA ASN A 43 -8.86 2.75 12.25
C ASN A 43 -7.99 3.70 13.08
N ILE A 44 -6.90 4.19 12.49
CA ILE A 44 -5.98 5.15 13.12
C ILE A 44 -5.74 6.28 12.15
N GLU A 45 -6.29 7.45 12.48
CA GLU A 45 -6.15 8.64 11.66
C GLU A 45 -4.69 9.10 11.59
N VAL A 46 -4.15 9.11 10.39
CA VAL A 46 -2.78 9.54 10.10
C VAL A 46 -2.64 9.92 8.63
N ASP A 47 -1.83 10.92 8.37
CA ASP A 47 -1.34 11.19 7.02
C ASP A 47 -0.40 10.04 6.58
N VAL A 48 -0.83 9.28 5.58
CA VAL A 48 -0.10 8.12 5.05
C VAL A 48 1.20 8.49 4.34
N LEU A 49 1.41 9.75 4.01
CA LEU A 49 2.66 10.26 3.44
C LEU A 49 3.68 10.63 4.53
N ASN A 50 3.26 10.73 5.78
CA ASN A 50 4.18 10.89 6.91
C ASN A 50 4.74 9.54 7.36
N PHE A 51 5.71 9.02 6.61
CA PHE A 51 6.31 7.70 6.84
C PHE A 51 6.93 7.54 8.23
N THR A 52 7.47 8.62 8.79
CA THR A 52 8.05 8.59 10.15
C THR A 52 6.98 8.38 11.20
N LYS A 53 5.84 9.06 11.10
CA LYS A 53 4.70 8.89 12.01
C LYS A 53 4.10 7.50 11.86
N LEU A 54 3.92 7.02 10.61
CA LEU A 54 3.47 5.65 10.34
C LEU A 54 4.39 4.60 10.98
N LEU A 55 5.70 4.73 10.83
CA LEU A 55 6.66 3.80 11.42
C LEU A 55 6.53 3.74 12.95
N ARG A 56 6.33 4.89 13.61
CA ARG A 56 6.11 4.94 15.07
C ARG A 56 4.83 4.19 15.45
N LEU A 57 3.73 4.38 14.72
CA LEU A 57 2.46 3.69 14.95
C LEU A 57 2.57 2.18 14.70
N ILE A 58 3.27 1.76 13.63
CA ILE A 58 3.55 0.36 13.32
C ILE A 58 4.28 -0.32 14.48
N LYS A 59 5.31 0.32 15.04
CA LYS A 59 6.06 -0.19 16.18
C LYS A 59 5.22 -0.20 17.47
N LEU A 60 4.48 0.88 17.75
CA LEU A 60 3.62 1.02 18.92
C LEU A 60 2.58 -0.11 18.98
N HIS A 61 1.94 -0.42 17.85
CA HIS A 61 0.92 -1.46 17.76
C HIS A 61 1.47 -2.87 17.49
N LYS A 62 2.79 -3.04 17.51
CA LYS A 62 3.49 -4.32 17.28
C LYS A 62 2.98 -5.01 16.00
N ILE A 63 2.89 -4.24 14.92
CA ILE A 63 2.44 -4.73 13.62
C ILE A 63 3.52 -5.62 13.02
N ASN A 64 3.14 -6.82 12.60
CA ASN A 64 4.06 -7.84 12.08
C ASN A 64 4.20 -7.77 10.56
N LEU A 65 3.15 -7.31 9.85
CA LEU A 65 3.10 -7.20 8.40
C LEU A 65 2.28 -5.97 8.01
N VAL A 66 2.78 -5.20 7.06
CA VAL A 66 2.07 -4.05 6.49
C VAL A 66 1.67 -4.34 5.05
N LEU A 67 0.44 -4.04 4.66
CA LEU A 67 -0.03 -4.02 3.28
C LEU A 67 -0.27 -2.57 2.87
N VAL A 68 0.21 -2.20 1.68
CA VAL A 68 0.04 -0.86 1.14
C VAL A 68 -0.89 -0.92 -0.06
N GLY A 69 -2.06 -0.28 0.05
CA GLY A 69 -3.08 -0.27 -0.99
C GLY A 69 -2.93 0.87 -2.01
N PRO A 70 -2.81 2.15 -1.59
CA PRO A 70 -2.82 3.28 -2.51
C PRO A 70 -1.49 3.46 -3.23
N GLU A 71 -1.55 3.92 -4.48
CA GLU A 71 -0.40 4.11 -5.36
C GLU A 71 0.51 5.27 -4.95
N GLU A 72 -0.03 6.33 -4.37
CA GLU A 72 0.74 7.53 -4.03
C GLU A 72 1.87 7.23 -3.02
N PRO A 73 1.62 6.65 -1.84
CA PRO A 73 2.71 6.30 -0.93
C PRO A 73 3.67 5.26 -1.52
N LEU A 74 3.22 4.37 -2.43
CA LEU A 74 4.08 3.42 -3.13
C LEU A 74 5.07 4.14 -4.05
N THR A 75 4.61 5.09 -4.86
CA THR A 75 5.46 5.88 -5.77
C THR A 75 6.42 6.80 -5.01
N LEU A 76 6.05 7.21 -3.80
CA LEU A 76 6.93 7.98 -2.90
C LEU A 76 7.94 7.10 -2.15
N GLY A 77 7.78 5.76 -2.16
CA GLY A 77 8.77 4.81 -1.68
C GLY A 77 8.55 4.31 -0.24
N ILE A 78 7.30 4.23 0.20
CA ILE A 78 6.97 3.73 1.55
C ILE A 78 7.48 2.31 1.78
N VAL A 79 7.44 1.44 0.74
CA VAL A 79 7.91 0.05 0.85
C VAL A 79 9.41 0.01 1.11
N ASP A 80 10.18 0.78 0.35
CA ASP A 80 11.63 0.86 0.53
C ASP A 80 11.98 1.44 1.91
N PHE A 81 11.25 2.48 2.36
CA PHE A 81 11.42 3.07 3.68
C PHE A 81 11.13 2.07 4.81
N LEU A 82 10.01 1.36 4.75
CA LEU A 82 9.62 0.38 5.77
C LEU A 82 10.58 -0.81 5.79
N THR A 83 10.99 -1.32 4.62
CA THR A 83 11.97 -2.41 4.49
C THR A 83 13.32 -2.03 5.11
N LYS A 84 13.83 -0.83 4.83
CA LYS A 84 15.05 -0.30 5.46
C LYS A 84 14.94 -0.24 6.99
N ASN A 85 13.74 -0.01 7.51
CA ASN A 85 13.44 -0.01 8.94
C ASN A 85 13.06 -1.39 9.52
N LYS A 86 13.35 -2.48 8.77
CA LYS A 86 13.12 -3.88 9.18
C LYS A 86 11.64 -4.22 9.43
N VAL A 87 10.73 -3.51 8.81
CA VAL A 87 9.29 -3.81 8.82
C VAL A 87 8.98 -4.73 7.64
N LYS A 88 8.29 -5.84 7.88
CA LYS A 88 7.76 -6.68 6.80
C LYS A 88 6.62 -5.94 6.11
N VAL A 89 6.75 -5.71 4.82
CA VAL A 89 5.78 -4.95 4.04
C VAL A 89 5.49 -5.63 2.71
N PHE A 90 4.23 -5.63 2.31
CA PHE A 90 3.76 -6.11 1.02
C PHE A 90 3.36 -4.91 0.16
N GLY A 91 4.00 -4.80 -0.99
CA GLY A 91 3.80 -3.76 -1.99
C GLY A 91 5.01 -3.67 -2.91
N PRO A 92 4.89 -3.05 -4.09
CA PRO A 92 6.00 -2.84 -5.00
C PRO A 92 7.00 -1.81 -4.43
N SER A 93 8.27 -1.97 -4.81
CA SER A 93 9.29 -0.94 -4.55
C SER A 93 8.93 0.37 -5.25
N LYS A 94 9.54 1.48 -4.83
CA LYS A 94 9.38 2.78 -5.50
C LYS A 94 9.62 2.70 -7.02
N TYR A 95 10.63 1.95 -7.42
CA TYR A 95 10.94 1.76 -8.84
C TYR A 95 9.82 1.02 -9.58
N ALA A 96 9.34 -0.09 -9.03
CA ALA A 96 8.26 -0.89 -9.63
C ALA A 96 6.91 -0.16 -9.62
N ALA A 97 6.62 0.62 -8.59
CA ALA A 97 5.40 1.42 -8.48
C ALA A 97 5.25 2.46 -9.61
N ARG A 98 6.34 2.83 -10.30
CA ARG A 98 6.29 3.69 -11.48
C ARG A 98 5.45 3.13 -12.62
N LEU A 99 5.26 1.81 -12.70
CA LEU A 99 4.41 1.18 -13.71
C LEU A 99 2.93 1.63 -13.57
N GLU A 100 2.48 1.88 -12.35
CA GLU A 100 1.14 2.40 -12.08
C GLU A 100 1.13 3.93 -12.00
N GLY A 101 2.12 4.51 -11.33
CA GLY A 101 2.19 5.96 -11.11
C GLY A 101 2.57 6.79 -12.34
N SER A 102 3.08 6.19 -13.42
CA SER A 102 3.47 6.91 -14.63
C SER A 102 3.05 6.17 -15.90
N LYS A 103 1.95 6.64 -16.51
CA LYS A 103 1.48 6.09 -17.80
C LYS A 103 2.54 6.14 -18.89
N ALA A 104 3.33 7.20 -18.95
CA ALA A 104 4.42 7.34 -19.93
C ALA A 104 5.50 6.27 -19.72
N PHE A 105 5.90 6.03 -18.47
CA PHE A 105 6.87 4.98 -18.12
C PHE A 105 6.33 3.59 -18.47
N MET A 106 5.10 3.28 -18.06
CA MET A 106 4.45 2.00 -18.38
C MET A 106 4.37 1.78 -19.90
N LYS A 107 3.94 2.78 -20.67
CA LYS A 107 3.86 2.70 -22.14
C LYS A 107 5.23 2.48 -22.79
N LYS A 108 6.29 3.11 -22.25
CA LYS A 108 7.65 2.87 -22.72
C LYS A 108 8.06 1.41 -22.49
N ILE A 109 7.85 0.87 -21.30
CA ILE A 109 8.14 -0.53 -20.97
C ILE A 109 7.37 -1.49 -21.88
N CYS A 110 6.07 -1.24 -22.12
CA CYS A 110 5.26 -2.06 -23.04
C CYS A 110 5.87 -2.08 -24.44
N LYS A 111 6.27 -0.92 -24.96
CA LYS A 111 6.87 -0.80 -26.30
C LYS A 111 8.21 -1.53 -26.39
N GLU A 112 9.09 -1.36 -25.40
CA GLU A 112 10.42 -1.97 -25.37
C GLU A 112 10.39 -3.50 -25.26
N ASN A 113 9.33 -4.04 -24.65
CA ASN A 113 9.17 -5.48 -24.41
C ASN A 113 8.08 -6.13 -25.26
N ASN A 114 7.57 -5.45 -26.28
CA ASN A 114 6.50 -5.95 -27.18
C ASN A 114 5.24 -6.41 -26.42
N ILE A 115 4.90 -5.75 -25.32
CA ILE A 115 3.68 -6.04 -24.56
C ILE A 115 2.51 -5.33 -25.22
N PRO A 116 1.42 -6.06 -25.59
CA PRO A 116 0.24 -5.46 -26.21
C PRO A 116 -0.35 -4.34 -25.36
N THR A 117 -0.56 -3.18 -25.98
CA THR A 117 -1.17 -2.02 -25.33
C THR A 117 -1.85 -1.13 -26.36
N ALA A 118 -2.84 -0.32 -25.95
CA ALA A 118 -3.47 0.64 -26.82
C ALA A 118 -2.45 1.62 -27.44
N LYS A 119 -2.72 2.08 -28.67
CA LYS A 119 -1.92 3.13 -29.31
C LYS A 119 -1.85 4.36 -28.41
N PHE A 120 -0.70 5.01 -28.35
CA PHE A 120 -0.48 6.17 -27.51
C PHE A 120 0.51 7.16 -28.13
N GLN A 121 0.42 8.40 -27.70
CA GLN A 121 1.37 9.46 -27.99
C GLN A 121 1.75 10.15 -26.67
N ILE A 122 3.05 10.36 -26.47
CA ILE A 122 3.55 11.11 -25.31
C ILE A 122 3.67 12.56 -25.76
N CYS A 123 2.87 13.44 -25.17
CA CYS A 123 2.95 14.88 -25.35
C CYS A 123 3.87 15.46 -24.25
N LYS A 124 4.70 16.43 -24.64
CA LYS A 124 5.54 17.19 -23.71
C LYS A 124 4.82 18.46 -23.29
#